data_eb74c16f352a7cde63250387ffb4c735
#
_entry.id   eb74c16f352a7cde63250387ffb4c735
#
_cell.length_a   1.000
_cell.length_b   1.000
_cell.length_c   1.000
_cell.angle_alpha   90.00
_cell.angle_beta   90.00
_cell.angle_gamma   90.00
#
_symmetry.space_group_name_H-M   'P 1'
#
loop_
_entity.id
_entity.type
_entity.pdbx_description
1 polymer ?
#
loop_
_entity_poly.entity_id
_entity_poly.type
_entity_poly.pdbx_seq_one_letter_code
_entity_poly.pdbx_strand_id
1 'polypeptide(L)'
;MAAGSRPGRRHLPALATTAAAVLAFGLAVALARPAGGAPAQAAPAAVSGAVPARQVALRESMRKLWEDHVTWTRMVIVDVAGGLPSLRADEARLLRNQADIGNAVVPYYGRAAGRRLTGLLRDHILIAADLLTAAKTDDGVALSRAQAAWRVNADRIAGFLAAANPASWPRSHMRSMMRGHLALTTDEAVARLAGRFADDVRAYDRVHGQILEMADMLSEGIVRQFPARFR
;
A
#
# COMPACT_ATOMS: atom_id res chain seq x y z
N MET A 1 33.65 -55.45 18.41
CA MET A 1 32.44 -55.86 19.17
C MET A 1 31.61 -54.61 19.49
N ALA A 2 30.37 -54.72 19.17
CA ALA A 2 29.17 -54.01 19.59
C ALA A 2 28.92 -52.65 18.90
N ALA A 3 27.98 -52.47 18.19
CA ALA A 3 26.55 -52.71 18.03
C ALA A 3 25.92 -51.34 17.68
N GLY A 4 25.33 -51.29 16.52
CA GLY A 4 24.68 -50.10 16.00
C GLY A 4 23.32 -49.85 16.68
N SER A 5 22.93 -48.60 16.64
CA SER A 5 21.56 -48.18 16.94
C SER A 5 21.00 -47.37 15.75
N ARG A 6 19.98 -47.91 15.12
CA ARG A 6 19.21 -47.27 14.07
C ARG A 6 18.20 -46.29 14.70
N PRO A 7 17.97 -45.07 14.16
CA PRO A 7 16.88 -44.23 14.60
C PRO A 7 15.54 -44.64 13.95
N GLY A 8 14.52 -44.71 14.80
CA GLY A 8 13.17 -45.15 14.47
C GLY A 8 12.44 -44.23 13.53
N ARG A 9 11.70 -44.83 12.61
CA ARG A 9 10.70 -44.19 11.75
C ARG A 9 9.51 -43.68 12.57
N ARG A 10 9.25 -42.42 12.54
CA ARG A 10 8.00 -41.83 13.07
C ARG A 10 6.90 -41.90 11.99
N HIS A 11 5.83 -42.64 12.29
CA HIS A 11 4.62 -42.71 11.49
C HIS A 11 3.86 -41.41 11.58
N LEU A 12 3.47 -40.83 10.44
CA LEU A 12 2.53 -39.73 10.31
C LEU A 12 1.10 -40.33 10.24
N PRO A 13 0.12 -39.76 10.96
CA PRO A 13 -1.28 -40.20 10.83
C PRO A 13 -1.94 -39.64 9.57
N ALA A 14 -2.73 -40.50 8.93
CA ALA A 14 -3.54 -40.20 7.74
C ALA A 14 -4.66 -39.22 8.06
N LEU A 15 -4.82 -38.20 7.20
CA LEU A 15 -5.94 -37.27 7.24
C LEU A 15 -7.18 -37.93 6.60
N ALA A 16 -8.24 -38.02 7.39
CA ALA A 16 -9.54 -38.55 6.98
C ALA A 16 -10.27 -37.50 6.09
N THR A 17 -10.71 -37.94 4.94
CA THR A 17 -11.55 -37.21 4.00
C THR A 17 -13.00 -37.26 4.45
N THR A 18 -13.59 -36.12 4.79
CA THR A 18 -15.04 -36.00 5.06
C THR A 18 -15.75 -35.57 3.77
N ALA A 19 -16.66 -36.41 3.30
CA ALA A 19 -17.53 -36.17 2.17
C ALA A 19 -18.64 -35.17 2.53
N ALA A 20 -18.86 -34.18 1.69
CA ALA A 20 -19.97 -33.24 1.79
C ALA A 20 -21.24 -33.83 1.15
N ALA A 21 -22.30 -33.90 1.91
CA ALA A 21 -23.63 -34.31 1.46
C ALA A 21 -24.32 -33.16 0.71
N VAL A 22 -24.74 -33.41 -0.52
CA VAL A 22 -25.59 -32.52 -1.32
C VAL A 22 -27.04 -32.79 -0.98
N LEU A 23 -27.74 -31.80 -0.38
CA LEU A 23 -29.18 -31.83 -0.17
C LEU A 23 -29.87 -31.18 -1.39
N ALA A 24 -30.58 -32.01 -2.15
CA ALA A 24 -31.49 -31.57 -3.19
C ALA A 24 -32.84 -31.13 -2.60
N PHE A 25 -33.21 -29.86 -2.83
CA PHE A 25 -34.56 -29.36 -2.50
C PHE A 25 -35.46 -29.46 -3.75
N GLY A 26 -36.52 -30.22 -3.60
CA GLY A 26 -37.54 -30.42 -4.64
C GLY A 26 -38.40 -29.17 -4.85
N LEU A 27 -38.69 -28.91 -6.10
CA LEU A 27 -39.54 -27.85 -6.62
C LEU A 27 -41.01 -28.29 -6.54
N ALA A 28 -41.82 -27.63 -5.70
CA ALA A 28 -43.27 -27.75 -5.74
C ALA A 28 -43.86 -26.59 -6.55
N VAL A 29 -44.41 -26.93 -7.73
CA VAL A 29 -45.14 -25.96 -8.57
C VAL A 29 -46.58 -25.92 -8.12
N ALA A 30 -47.00 -24.77 -7.58
CA ALA A 30 -48.42 -24.47 -7.32
C ALA A 30 -48.90 -23.51 -8.42
N LEU A 31 -49.81 -24.00 -9.25
CA LEU A 31 -50.55 -23.18 -10.25
C LEU A 31 -51.71 -22.45 -9.55
N ALA A 32 -51.62 -21.13 -9.43
CA ALA A 32 -52.74 -20.27 -9.12
C ALA A 32 -52.99 -19.27 -10.24
N ARG A 33 -54.26 -19.15 -10.67
CA ARG A 33 -54.78 -18.28 -11.73
C ARG A 33 -55.02 -16.86 -11.28
N PRO A 34 -55.10 -15.88 -12.18
CA PRO A 34 -54.96 -14.45 -11.84
C PRO A 34 -56.32 -13.85 -11.49
N ALA A 35 -56.31 -12.91 -10.52
CA ALA A 35 -57.41 -11.99 -10.30
C ALA A 35 -56.86 -10.56 -10.26
N GLY A 36 -57.46 -9.72 -11.11
CA GLY A 36 -57.64 -8.27 -10.90
C GLY A 36 -56.38 -7.41 -10.97
N GLY A 37 -56.29 -6.62 -12.08
CA GLY A 37 -55.26 -5.59 -12.24
C GLY A 37 -55.41 -4.46 -11.21
N ALA A 38 -54.34 -4.26 -10.45
CA ALA A 38 -54.07 -3.01 -9.75
C ALA A 38 -53.05 -2.22 -10.62
N PRO A 39 -53.13 -0.87 -10.68
CA PRO A 39 -52.18 -0.08 -11.46
C PRO A 39 -50.78 -0.31 -10.91
N ALA A 40 -49.86 -0.66 -11.81
CA ALA A 40 -48.45 -0.78 -11.47
C ALA A 40 -47.95 0.55 -10.90
N GLN A 41 -47.76 0.60 -9.60
CA GLN A 41 -46.95 1.67 -9.00
C GLN A 41 -45.52 1.47 -9.55
N ALA A 42 -45.09 2.46 -10.35
CA ALA A 42 -43.71 2.54 -10.79
C ALA A 42 -42.82 2.47 -9.52
N ALA A 43 -42.07 1.40 -9.38
CA ALA A 43 -41.03 1.31 -8.35
C ALA A 43 -40.13 2.54 -8.52
N PRO A 44 -39.79 3.24 -7.41
CA PRO A 44 -38.82 4.32 -7.52
C PRO A 44 -37.55 3.72 -8.13
N ALA A 45 -37.09 4.30 -9.24
CA ALA A 45 -35.84 3.93 -9.83
C ALA A 45 -34.77 4.06 -8.74
N ALA A 46 -34.26 2.94 -8.26
CA ALA A 46 -33.11 2.90 -7.41
C ALA A 46 -32.00 3.59 -8.22
N VAL A 47 -31.69 4.85 -7.89
CA VAL A 47 -30.49 5.53 -8.35
C VAL A 47 -29.36 4.77 -7.70
N SER A 48 -28.97 3.68 -8.34
CA SER A 48 -27.74 3.00 -8.05
C SER A 48 -26.64 3.99 -8.42
N GLY A 49 -26.15 4.73 -7.42
CA GLY A 49 -25.04 5.66 -7.55
C GLY A 49 -23.75 4.89 -7.80
N ALA A 50 -23.66 4.18 -8.94
CA ALA A 50 -22.44 3.48 -9.32
C ALA A 50 -21.31 4.52 -9.44
N VAL A 51 -20.21 4.25 -8.74
CA VAL A 51 -19.01 5.08 -8.82
C VAL A 51 -18.54 5.10 -10.28
N PRO A 52 -18.32 6.28 -10.90
CA PRO A 52 -17.89 6.35 -12.29
C PRO A 52 -16.62 5.53 -12.54
N ALA A 53 -16.59 4.77 -13.63
CA ALA A 53 -15.47 3.86 -13.96
C ALA A 53 -14.09 4.56 -13.94
N ARG A 54 -14.04 5.86 -14.34
CA ARG A 54 -12.79 6.65 -14.30
C ARG A 54 -12.30 6.92 -12.88
N GLN A 55 -13.20 7.06 -11.89
CA GLN A 55 -12.81 7.21 -10.48
C GLN A 55 -12.24 5.91 -9.95
N VAL A 56 -12.87 4.78 -10.27
CA VAL A 56 -12.39 3.44 -9.91
C VAL A 56 -10.99 3.23 -10.50
N ALA A 57 -10.80 3.48 -11.80
CA ALA A 57 -9.53 3.32 -12.48
C ALA A 57 -8.41 4.20 -11.88
N LEU A 58 -8.71 5.46 -11.51
CA LEU A 58 -7.73 6.31 -10.81
C LEU A 58 -7.35 5.70 -9.46
N ARG A 59 -8.33 5.30 -8.66
CA ARG A 59 -8.10 4.73 -7.34
C ARG A 59 -7.25 3.46 -7.41
N GLU A 60 -7.59 2.54 -8.29
CA GLU A 60 -6.84 1.30 -8.50
C GLU A 60 -5.39 1.58 -8.95
N SER A 61 -5.21 2.49 -9.91
CA SER A 61 -3.89 2.89 -10.38
C SER A 61 -3.04 3.51 -9.27
N MET A 62 -3.63 4.40 -8.46
CA MET A 62 -2.93 5.01 -7.33
C MET A 62 -2.60 3.98 -6.26
N ARG A 63 -3.53 3.11 -5.90
CA ARG A 63 -3.26 2.02 -4.94
C ARG A 63 -2.11 1.15 -5.40
N LYS A 64 -2.12 0.71 -6.67
CA LYS A 64 -1.02 -0.07 -7.24
C LYS A 64 0.34 0.64 -7.13
N LEU A 65 0.41 1.92 -7.46
CA LEU A 65 1.66 2.68 -7.41
C LEU A 65 2.21 2.83 -5.99
N TRP A 66 1.33 3.08 -5.02
CA TRP A 66 1.72 3.23 -3.62
C TRP A 66 1.98 1.89 -2.94
N GLU A 67 1.30 0.82 -3.34
CA GLU A 67 1.62 -0.55 -2.94
C GLU A 67 2.99 -0.97 -3.47
N ASP A 68 3.28 -0.73 -4.76
CA ASP A 68 4.61 -0.94 -5.35
C ASP A 68 5.69 -0.17 -4.55
N HIS A 69 5.38 1.07 -4.10
CA HIS A 69 6.30 1.87 -3.30
C HIS A 69 6.72 1.15 -2.01
N VAL A 70 5.78 0.69 -1.19
CA VAL A 70 6.12 0.03 0.09
C VAL A 70 6.65 -1.38 -0.12
N THR A 71 6.23 -2.09 -1.17
CA THR A 71 6.76 -3.40 -1.53
C THR A 71 8.25 -3.31 -1.88
N TRP A 72 8.63 -2.39 -2.77
CA TRP A 72 10.03 -2.21 -3.13
C TRP A 72 10.86 -1.57 -2.01
N THR A 73 10.26 -0.74 -1.16
CA THR A 73 10.90 -0.27 0.09
C THR A 73 11.22 -1.43 1.01
N ARG A 74 10.29 -2.39 1.19
CA ARG A 74 10.54 -3.60 1.95
C ARG A 74 11.69 -4.43 1.38
N MET A 75 11.76 -4.59 0.04
CA MET A 75 12.88 -5.30 -0.59
C MET A 75 14.22 -4.64 -0.28
N VAL A 76 14.31 -3.30 -0.39
CA VAL A 76 15.52 -2.53 -0.02
C VAL A 76 15.87 -2.71 1.46
N ILE A 77 14.90 -2.67 2.38
CA ILE A 77 15.13 -2.92 3.82
C ILE A 77 15.69 -4.33 4.05
N VAL A 78 15.13 -5.34 3.39
CA VAL A 78 15.57 -6.73 3.49
C VAL A 78 16.99 -6.89 2.96
N ASP A 79 17.28 -6.29 1.81
CA ASP A 79 18.58 -6.34 1.17
C ASP A 79 19.67 -5.65 1.99
N VAL A 80 19.39 -4.46 2.49
CA VAL A 80 20.32 -3.75 3.38
C VAL A 80 20.56 -4.58 4.64
N ALA A 81 19.53 -5.07 5.30
CA ALA A 81 19.69 -5.87 6.53
C ALA A 81 20.46 -7.16 6.27
N GLY A 82 20.18 -7.88 5.17
CA GLY A 82 20.83 -9.12 4.79
C GLY A 82 22.20 -8.97 4.11
N GLY A 83 22.55 -7.78 3.63
CA GLY A 83 23.74 -7.57 2.81
C GLY A 83 23.63 -8.26 1.46
N LEU A 84 22.43 -8.27 0.85
CA LEU A 84 22.14 -9.04 -0.35
C LEU A 84 22.61 -8.34 -1.62
N PRO A 85 23.04 -9.11 -2.65
CA PRO A 85 23.54 -8.55 -3.91
C PRO A 85 22.45 -7.90 -4.77
N SER A 86 21.17 -8.14 -4.49
CA SER A 86 20.00 -7.56 -5.16
C SER A 86 19.80 -6.07 -4.87
N LEU A 87 20.37 -5.52 -3.82
CA LEU A 87 20.14 -4.15 -3.33
C LEU A 87 20.12 -3.09 -4.45
N ARG A 88 21.11 -3.10 -5.34
CA ARG A 88 21.17 -2.12 -6.44
C ARG A 88 19.99 -2.24 -7.42
N ALA A 89 19.55 -3.46 -7.70
CA ALA A 89 18.43 -3.70 -8.61
C ALA A 89 17.11 -3.25 -8.00
N ASP A 90 16.89 -3.56 -6.73
CA ASP A 90 15.67 -3.25 -5.99
C ASP A 90 15.56 -1.75 -5.71
N GLU A 91 16.66 -1.08 -5.34
CA GLU A 91 16.74 0.37 -5.23
C GLU A 91 16.44 1.07 -6.56
N ALA A 92 17.04 0.60 -7.66
CA ALA A 92 16.77 1.16 -8.98
C ALA A 92 15.30 0.97 -9.39
N ARG A 93 14.67 -0.15 -9.03
CA ARG A 93 13.24 -0.37 -9.26
C ARG A 93 12.37 0.56 -8.41
N LEU A 94 12.71 0.73 -7.13
CA LEU A 94 12.04 1.67 -6.23
C LEU A 94 12.15 3.11 -6.75
N LEU A 95 13.31 3.54 -7.21
CA LEU A 95 13.53 4.87 -7.79
C LEU A 95 12.74 5.09 -9.10
N ARG A 96 12.50 4.06 -9.91
CA ARG A 96 11.58 4.14 -11.07
C ARG A 96 10.13 4.34 -10.62
N ASN A 97 9.69 3.66 -9.58
CA ASN A 97 8.34 3.84 -9.02
C ASN A 97 8.08 5.30 -8.63
N GLN A 98 9.09 6.04 -8.13
CA GLN A 98 8.91 7.46 -7.82
C GLN A 98 8.61 8.31 -9.08
N ALA A 99 9.18 7.95 -10.22
CA ALA A 99 8.84 8.58 -11.50
C ALA A 99 7.43 8.18 -11.96
N ASP A 100 7.02 6.95 -11.76
CA ASP A 100 5.68 6.47 -12.10
C ASP A 100 4.61 7.21 -11.28
N ILE A 101 4.82 7.40 -9.97
CA ILE A 101 3.94 8.19 -9.09
C ILE A 101 3.88 9.66 -9.56
N GLY A 102 5.03 10.26 -9.87
CA GLY A 102 5.08 11.62 -10.40
C GLY A 102 4.36 11.76 -11.75
N ASN A 103 4.45 10.77 -12.62
CA ASN A 103 3.75 10.75 -13.89
C ASN A 103 2.23 10.60 -13.73
N ALA A 104 1.76 9.86 -12.73
CA ALA A 104 0.33 9.68 -12.46
C ALA A 104 -0.41 10.98 -12.15
N VAL A 105 0.28 11.98 -11.60
CA VAL A 105 -0.33 13.29 -11.30
C VAL A 105 -0.27 14.28 -12.47
N VAL A 106 0.53 14.01 -13.51
CA VAL A 106 0.71 14.90 -14.68
C VAL A 106 -0.61 15.28 -15.37
N PRO A 107 -1.58 14.35 -15.59
CA PRO A 107 -2.86 14.68 -16.22
C PRO A 107 -3.65 15.76 -15.47
N TYR A 108 -3.45 15.89 -14.16
CA TYR A 108 -4.21 16.78 -13.29
C TYR A 108 -3.46 18.07 -12.96
N TYR A 109 -2.17 17.98 -12.69
CA TYR A 109 -1.35 19.09 -12.17
C TYR A 109 -0.26 19.56 -13.15
N GLY A 110 -0.13 18.90 -14.29
CA GLY A 110 0.84 19.25 -15.33
C GLY A 110 2.23 18.68 -15.10
N ARG A 111 3.06 18.75 -16.15
CA ARG A 111 4.42 18.13 -16.17
C ARG A 111 5.36 18.71 -15.11
N ALA A 112 5.27 20.02 -14.81
CA ALA A 112 6.14 20.65 -13.82
C ALA A 112 5.89 20.09 -12.42
N ALA A 113 4.61 19.92 -12.04
CA ALA A 113 4.22 19.32 -10.76
C ALA A 113 4.65 17.85 -10.68
N GLY A 114 4.45 17.07 -11.75
CA GLY A 114 4.88 15.67 -11.80
C GLY A 114 6.40 15.54 -11.60
N ARG A 115 7.21 16.32 -12.32
CA ARG A 115 8.68 16.32 -12.11
C ARG A 115 9.08 16.76 -10.69
N ARG A 116 8.39 17.75 -10.14
CA ARG A 116 8.67 18.20 -8.77
C ARG A 116 8.37 17.12 -7.74
N LEU A 117 7.23 16.43 -7.88
CA LEU A 117 6.88 15.30 -7.01
C LEU A 117 7.89 14.16 -7.14
N THR A 118 8.24 13.77 -8.36
CA THR A 118 9.29 12.76 -8.63
C THR A 118 10.59 13.11 -7.89
N GLY A 119 11.06 14.36 -7.98
CA GLY A 119 12.28 14.78 -7.30
C GLY A 119 12.18 14.64 -5.79
N LEU A 120 11.09 15.13 -5.18
CA LEU A 120 10.86 15.01 -3.74
C LEU A 120 10.82 13.56 -3.25
N LEU A 121 10.16 12.68 -4.01
CA LEU A 121 10.05 11.26 -3.68
C LEU A 121 11.38 10.52 -3.88
N ARG A 122 12.16 10.85 -4.92
CA ARG A 122 13.51 10.29 -5.09
C ARG A 122 14.44 10.68 -3.94
N ASP A 123 14.43 11.95 -3.54
CA ASP A 123 15.18 12.41 -2.37
C ASP A 123 14.75 11.64 -1.12
N HIS A 124 13.43 11.38 -0.97
CA HIS A 124 12.87 10.61 0.15
C HIS A 124 13.49 9.21 0.24
N ILE A 125 13.59 8.51 -0.87
CA ILE A 125 14.15 7.16 -0.95
C ILE A 125 15.66 7.16 -0.68
N LEU A 126 16.40 8.08 -1.29
CA LEU A 126 17.86 8.13 -1.12
C LEU A 126 18.24 8.44 0.34
N ILE A 127 17.54 9.37 0.99
CA ILE A 127 17.75 9.67 2.42
C ILE A 127 17.38 8.46 3.29
N ALA A 128 16.33 7.71 2.95
CA ALA A 128 15.97 6.49 3.68
C ALA A 128 17.04 5.40 3.53
N ALA A 129 17.65 5.25 2.34
CA ALA A 129 18.77 4.33 2.12
C ALA A 129 20.01 4.69 2.95
N ASP A 130 20.35 5.99 3.03
CA ASP A 130 21.42 6.49 3.89
C ASP A 130 21.12 6.18 5.37
N LEU A 131 19.88 6.39 5.80
CA LEU A 131 19.43 6.09 7.16
C LEU A 131 19.56 4.59 7.49
N LEU A 132 19.11 3.72 6.61
CA LEU A 132 19.24 2.27 6.77
C LEU A 132 20.69 1.83 6.85
N THR A 133 21.56 2.39 6.00
CA THR A 133 22.98 2.09 5.98
C THR A 133 23.64 2.52 7.30
N ALA A 134 23.38 3.74 7.76
CA ALA A 134 23.90 4.25 9.02
C ALA A 134 23.43 3.43 10.22
N ALA A 135 22.15 3.01 10.24
CA ALA A 135 21.61 2.13 11.28
C ALA A 135 22.29 0.76 11.28
N LYS A 136 22.53 0.18 10.09
CA LYS A 136 23.21 -1.13 9.97
C LYS A 136 24.66 -1.09 10.41
N THR A 137 25.37 0.01 10.16
CA THR A 137 26.78 0.20 10.51
C THR A 137 27.01 0.80 11.91
N ASP A 138 25.94 1.02 12.66
CA ASP A 138 25.96 1.65 14.00
C ASP A 138 26.60 3.06 14.00
N ASP A 139 26.50 3.78 12.88
CA ASP A 139 26.96 5.17 12.78
C ASP A 139 25.90 6.14 13.30
N GLY A 140 25.93 6.40 14.61
CA GLY A 140 24.95 7.27 15.28
C GLY A 140 24.93 8.71 14.77
N VAL A 141 26.06 9.24 14.28
CA VAL A 141 26.14 10.62 13.73
C VAL A 141 25.45 10.68 12.37
N ALA A 142 25.79 9.76 11.46
CA ALA A 142 25.14 9.67 10.15
C ALA A 142 23.64 9.37 10.31
N LEU A 143 23.26 8.46 11.22
CA LEU A 143 21.87 8.12 11.51
C LEU A 143 21.05 9.35 11.94
N SER A 144 21.56 10.13 12.91
CA SER A 144 20.89 11.34 13.39
C SER A 144 20.71 12.38 12.29
N ARG A 145 21.73 12.55 11.44
CA ARG A 145 21.69 13.46 10.28
C ARG A 145 20.65 13.00 9.25
N ALA A 146 20.65 11.73 8.89
CA ALA A 146 19.71 11.15 7.93
C ALA A 146 18.26 11.24 8.43
N GLN A 147 18.01 10.97 9.72
CA GLN A 147 16.69 11.12 10.34
C GLN A 147 16.17 12.57 10.29
N ALA A 148 17.04 13.55 10.55
CA ALA A 148 16.66 14.97 10.46
C ALA A 148 16.33 15.36 9.01
N ALA A 149 17.17 14.95 8.05
CA ALA A 149 16.97 15.20 6.62
C ALA A 149 15.67 14.55 6.11
N TRP A 150 15.37 13.32 6.55
CA TRP A 150 14.17 12.58 6.14
C TRP A 150 12.89 13.29 6.63
N ARG A 151 12.87 13.76 7.87
CA ARG A 151 11.76 14.57 8.40
C ARG A 151 11.55 15.86 7.62
N VAL A 152 12.63 16.57 7.28
CA VAL A 152 12.56 17.80 6.46
C VAL A 152 12.02 17.48 5.06
N ASN A 153 12.47 16.40 4.44
CA ASN A 153 11.95 15.96 3.14
C ASN A 153 10.45 15.62 3.23
N ALA A 154 10.01 14.88 4.24
CA ALA A 154 8.59 14.56 4.48
C ALA A 154 7.72 15.82 4.61
N ASP A 155 8.20 16.85 5.34
CA ASP A 155 7.51 18.14 5.48
C ASP A 155 7.45 18.89 4.12
N ARG A 156 8.46 18.75 3.25
CA ARG A 156 8.44 19.31 1.88
C ARG A 156 7.44 18.60 0.98
N ILE A 157 7.34 17.27 1.04
CA ILE A 157 6.33 16.49 0.33
C ILE A 157 4.92 16.92 0.79
N ALA A 158 4.68 16.95 2.09
CA ALA A 158 3.41 17.41 2.67
C ALA A 158 3.05 18.83 2.22
N GLY A 159 4.02 19.75 2.22
CA GLY A 159 3.83 21.12 1.76
C GLY A 159 3.51 21.23 0.28
N PHE A 160 4.16 20.42 -0.56
CA PHE A 160 3.89 20.35 -1.99
C PHE A 160 2.46 19.85 -2.27
N LEU A 161 2.05 18.76 -1.64
CA LEU A 161 0.70 18.20 -1.79
C LEU A 161 -0.37 19.19 -1.31
N ALA A 162 -0.18 19.81 -0.15
CA ALA A 162 -1.10 20.80 0.39
C ALA A 162 -1.22 22.04 -0.51
N ALA A 163 -0.15 22.48 -1.15
CA ALA A 163 -0.20 23.60 -2.09
C ALA A 163 -0.93 23.22 -3.40
N ALA A 164 -0.84 21.96 -3.83
CA ALA A 164 -1.52 21.49 -5.04
C ALA A 164 -3.04 21.36 -4.87
N ASN A 165 -3.51 20.99 -3.67
CA ASN A 165 -4.94 20.82 -3.38
C ASN A 165 -5.25 21.17 -1.91
N PRO A 166 -5.23 22.46 -1.54
CA PRO A 166 -5.40 22.86 -0.15
C PRO A 166 -6.78 22.52 0.44
N ALA A 167 -7.79 22.45 -0.40
CA ALA A 167 -9.16 22.12 0.03
C ALA A 167 -9.31 20.65 0.45
N SER A 168 -8.65 19.72 -0.24
CA SER A 168 -8.74 18.29 0.06
C SER A 168 -7.56 17.77 0.88
N TRP A 169 -6.41 18.46 0.82
CA TRP A 169 -5.17 18.05 1.47
C TRP A 169 -4.65 19.14 2.42
N PRO A 170 -5.34 19.41 3.55
CA PRO A 170 -4.87 20.41 4.52
C PRO A 170 -3.44 20.10 4.98
N ARG A 171 -2.60 21.12 5.08
CA ARG A 171 -1.16 20.97 5.38
C ARG A 171 -0.89 20.21 6.68
N SER A 172 -1.68 20.47 7.72
CA SER A 172 -1.57 19.76 9.00
C SER A 172 -1.81 18.27 8.85
N HIS A 173 -2.84 17.89 8.08
CA HIS A 173 -3.17 16.50 7.79
C HIS A 173 -2.08 15.81 6.98
N MET A 174 -1.59 16.44 5.90
CA MET A 174 -0.48 15.91 5.10
C MET A 174 0.78 15.68 5.92
N ARG A 175 1.14 16.62 6.80
CA ARG A 175 2.29 16.47 7.70
C ARG A 175 2.10 15.33 8.70
N SER A 176 0.92 15.20 9.29
CA SER A 176 0.62 14.10 10.21
C SER A 176 0.75 12.75 9.53
N MET A 177 0.19 12.63 8.33
CA MET A 177 0.24 11.41 7.53
C MET A 177 1.68 11.03 7.13
N MET A 178 2.47 11.98 6.65
CA MET A 178 3.89 11.73 6.33
C MET A 178 4.69 11.32 7.58
N ARG A 179 4.47 11.95 8.72
CA ARG A 179 5.14 11.58 9.98
C ARG A 179 4.76 10.18 10.44
N GLY A 180 3.48 9.82 10.32
CA GLY A 180 3.00 8.46 10.59
C GLY A 180 3.68 7.43 9.68
N HIS A 181 3.80 7.75 8.38
CA HIS A 181 4.51 6.92 7.41
C HIS A 181 5.97 6.68 7.81
N LEU A 182 6.70 7.75 8.15
CA LEU A 182 8.09 7.63 8.60
C LEU A 182 8.23 6.76 9.85
N ALA A 183 7.33 6.93 10.82
CA ALA A 183 7.35 6.15 12.06
C ALA A 183 7.14 4.65 11.78
N LEU A 184 6.12 4.31 10.99
CA LEU A 184 5.81 2.91 10.65
C LEU A 184 6.95 2.25 9.85
N THR A 185 7.54 2.96 8.88
CA THR A 185 8.67 2.46 8.09
C THR A 185 9.92 2.30 8.98
N THR A 186 10.12 3.19 9.96
CA THR A 186 11.21 3.05 10.94
C THR A 186 11.00 1.81 11.81
N ASP A 187 9.77 1.55 12.28
CA ASP A 187 9.44 0.34 13.06
C ASP A 187 9.77 -0.94 12.29
N GLU A 188 9.43 -0.99 10.99
CA GLU A 188 9.74 -2.10 10.11
C GLU A 188 11.28 -2.30 9.99
N ALA A 189 11.99 -1.23 9.65
CA ALA A 189 13.44 -1.27 9.49
C ALA A 189 14.17 -1.69 10.76
N VAL A 190 13.80 -1.15 11.92
CA VAL A 190 14.36 -1.50 13.22
C VAL A 190 14.08 -2.96 13.58
N ALA A 191 12.85 -3.44 13.37
CA ALA A 191 12.51 -4.83 13.63
C ALA A 191 13.33 -5.78 12.74
N ARG A 192 13.49 -5.45 11.46
CA ARG A 192 14.26 -6.23 10.49
C ARG A 192 15.74 -6.27 10.82
N LEU A 193 16.36 -5.13 11.09
CA LEU A 193 17.78 -5.03 11.47
C LEU A 193 18.09 -5.78 12.77
N ALA A 194 17.13 -5.80 13.70
CA ALA A 194 17.25 -6.52 14.97
C ALA A 194 16.97 -8.03 14.87
N GLY A 195 16.66 -8.56 13.67
CA GLY A 195 16.32 -9.99 13.47
C GLY A 195 14.95 -10.41 14.06
N ARG A 196 14.10 -9.45 14.42
CA ARG A 196 12.76 -9.69 14.98
C ARG A 196 11.73 -9.86 13.85
N PHE A 197 11.86 -10.95 13.09
CA PHE A 197 11.13 -11.15 11.83
C PHE A 197 9.60 -11.16 11.96
N ALA A 198 9.06 -11.65 13.08
CA ALA A 198 7.62 -11.59 13.31
C ALA A 198 7.12 -10.15 13.57
N ASP A 199 7.94 -9.31 14.24
CA ASP A 199 7.64 -7.89 14.44
C ASP A 199 7.76 -7.11 13.13
N ASP A 200 8.78 -7.43 12.33
CA ASP A 200 9.02 -6.90 11.00
C ASP A 200 7.79 -7.12 10.09
N VAL A 201 7.25 -8.34 10.01
CA VAL A 201 6.04 -8.63 9.22
C VAL A 201 4.85 -7.81 9.73
N ARG A 202 4.62 -7.74 11.05
CA ARG A 202 3.53 -6.92 11.61
C ARG A 202 3.72 -5.42 11.36
N ALA A 203 4.95 -4.94 11.34
CA ALA A 203 5.24 -3.54 11.01
C ALA A 203 4.96 -3.27 9.52
N TYR A 204 5.35 -4.18 8.64
CA TYR A 204 5.02 -4.10 7.21
C TYR A 204 3.50 -4.05 6.97
N ASP A 205 2.71 -4.91 7.62
CA ASP A 205 1.25 -4.88 7.49
C ASP A 205 0.67 -3.50 7.86
N ARG A 206 1.22 -2.84 8.88
CA ARG A 206 0.78 -1.49 9.28
C ARG A 206 1.15 -0.41 8.26
N VAL A 207 2.40 -0.42 7.76
CA VAL A 207 2.82 0.57 6.74
C VAL A 207 2.09 0.35 5.43
N HIS A 208 1.83 -0.91 5.05
CA HIS A 208 1.04 -1.25 3.87
C HIS A 208 -0.41 -0.74 3.97
N GLY A 209 -1.07 -0.95 5.10
CA GLY A 209 -2.41 -0.40 5.35
C GLY A 209 -2.42 1.13 5.24
N GLN A 210 -1.50 1.79 5.92
CA GLN A 210 -1.38 3.25 5.93
C GLN A 210 -1.11 3.83 4.52
N ILE A 211 -0.28 3.19 3.71
CA ILE A 211 0.01 3.68 2.36
C ILE A 211 -1.20 3.56 1.41
N LEU A 212 -2.03 2.53 1.59
CA LEU A 212 -3.28 2.40 0.83
C LEU A 212 -4.31 3.45 1.24
N GLU A 213 -4.43 3.78 2.52
CA GLU A 213 -5.24 4.91 2.99
C GLU A 213 -4.77 6.23 2.39
N MET A 214 -3.45 6.44 2.30
CA MET A 214 -2.87 7.61 1.64
C MET A 214 -3.22 7.64 0.15
N ALA A 215 -3.11 6.52 -0.56
CA ALA A 215 -3.45 6.41 -1.97
C ALA A 215 -4.94 6.75 -2.22
N ASP A 216 -5.82 6.26 -1.37
CA ASP A 216 -7.26 6.55 -1.43
C ASP A 216 -7.54 8.04 -1.20
N MET A 217 -6.98 8.62 -0.15
CA MET A 217 -7.13 10.04 0.18
C MET A 217 -6.62 10.95 -0.96
N LEU A 218 -5.48 10.62 -1.57
CA LEU A 218 -4.94 11.37 -2.71
C LEU A 218 -5.84 11.24 -3.93
N SER A 219 -6.34 10.05 -4.24
CA SER A 219 -7.27 9.81 -5.35
C SER A 219 -8.57 10.58 -5.19
N GLU A 220 -9.18 10.51 -4.01
CA GLU A 220 -10.40 11.24 -3.68
C GLU A 220 -10.22 12.77 -3.77
N GLY A 221 -9.07 13.26 -3.31
CA GLY A 221 -8.74 14.68 -3.44
C GLY A 221 -8.65 15.13 -4.89
N ILE A 222 -8.05 14.33 -5.76
CA ILE A 222 -8.00 14.59 -7.21
C ILE A 222 -9.41 14.59 -7.80
N VAL A 223 -10.25 13.60 -7.49
CA VAL A 223 -11.63 13.51 -7.97
C VAL A 223 -12.43 14.75 -7.57
N ARG A 224 -12.33 15.17 -6.30
CA ARG A 224 -13.02 16.37 -5.80
C ARG A 224 -12.55 17.66 -6.49
N GLN A 225 -11.27 17.76 -6.81
CA GLN A 225 -10.72 18.97 -7.45
C GLN A 225 -11.03 19.03 -8.95
N PHE A 226 -11.16 17.89 -9.62
CA PHE A 226 -11.36 17.79 -11.06
C PHE A 226 -12.63 16.99 -11.45
N PRO A 227 -13.83 17.29 -10.90
CA PRO A 227 -15.01 16.43 -11.04
C PRO A 227 -15.44 16.23 -12.51
N ALA A 228 -15.19 17.20 -13.38
CA ALA A 228 -15.53 17.10 -14.81
C ALA A 228 -14.75 16.01 -15.56
N ARG A 229 -13.59 15.58 -15.03
CA ARG A 229 -12.77 14.51 -15.63
C ARG A 229 -13.25 13.11 -15.30
N PHE A 230 -14.18 12.99 -14.37
CA PHE A 230 -14.64 11.73 -13.79
C PHE A 230 -16.15 11.48 -13.99
N ARG A 231 -16.77 12.26 -14.87
CA ARG A 231 -18.15 12.04 -15.32
C ARG A 231 -18.20 11.03 -16.46
#